data_a8aecda9c3e75de6febfb48903348af7
#
_entry.id   a8aecda9c3e75de6febfb48903348af7
#
_cell.length_a   1.000
_cell.length_b   1.000
_cell.length_c   1.000
_cell.angle_alpha   90.00
_cell.angle_beta   90.00
_cell.angle_gamma   90.00
#
_symmetry.space_group_name_H-M   'P 1'
#
loop_
_entity.id
_entity.type
_entity.pdbx_description
1 polymer ?
#
loop_
_entity_poly.entity_id
_entity_poly.type
_entity_poly.pdbx_seq_one_letter_code
_entity_poly.pdbx_strand_id
1 'polypeptide(L)'
;EMGMLFQGSALFDSMTVLENVMFPLDMFSNDTYKDRLKRAQFCLDRVNLSEAGHLYPSEISGGMMKRAAIARAIALNPKYLFCDEPNSGLDPKTSLIIDDLIHDITAEYKMTTIINTHDMNSVMNIGENIIFIKEGVKEWQGNSREVITSKNKALNDFIFASDLFRKVKEVEEEELKEEELKAK
;
A
#
# COMPACT_ATOMS: atom_id res chain seq x y z
N GLU A 1 -4.20 -10.49 -15.01
CA GLU A 1 -5.09 -9.41 -14.54
C GLU A 1 -4.86 -9.01 -13.06
N MET A 2 -3.87 -9.57 -12.39
CA MET A 2 -3.52 -9.28 -10.98
C MET A 2 -2.07 -8.82 -10.88
N GLY A 3 -1.82 -7.75 -10.12
CA GLY A 3 -0.50 -7.32 -9.69
C GLY A 3 -0.27 -7.73 -8.24
N MET A 4 0.99 -7.98 -7.88
CA MET A 4 1.36 -8.37 -6.52
C MET A 4 2.60 -7.60 -6.06
N LEU A 5 2.49 -6.97 -4.88
CA LEU A 5 3.59 -6.39 -4.13
C LEU A 5 3.86 -7.27 -2.90
N PHE A 6 5.01 -7.92 -2.89
CA PHE A 6 5.44 -8.77 -1.78
C PHE A 6 6.12 -7.96 -0.67
N GLN A 7 6.05 -8.43 0.55
CA GLN A 7 6.66 -7.81 1.73
C GLN A 7 8.15 -7.46 1.52
N GLY A 8 8.95 -8.38 0.96
CA GLY A 8 10.37 -8.17 0.65
C GLY A 8 10.65 -7.52 -0.71
N SER A 9 9.64 -6.92 -1.38
CA SER A 9 9.71 -6.41 -2.77
C SER A 9 9.94 -7.49 -3.82
N ALA A 10 10.63 -8.57 -3.51
CA ALA A 10 10.93 -9.72 -4.37
C ALA A 10 11.49 -9.31 -5.75
N LEU A 11 12.36 -8.29 -5.79
CA LEU A 11 13.10 -7.94 -6.99
C LEU A 11 14.15 -9.00 -7.29
N PHE A 12 14.45 -9.21 -8.56
CA PHE A 12 15.54 -10.06 -9.00
C PHE A 12 16.86 -9.29 -8.87
N ASP A 13 17.75 -9.75 -8.01
CA ASP A 13 19.03 -9.08 -7.72
C ASP A 13 19.98 -9.06 -8.93
N SER A 14 19.82 -10.00 -9.86
CA SER A 14 20.59 -10.09 -11.11
C SER A 14 20.08 -9.19 -12.24
N MET A 15 18.99 -8.46 -12.01
CA MET A 15 18.36 -7.57 -12.97
C MET A 15 18.40 -6.13 -12.47
N THR A 16 18.55 -5.18 -13.37
CA THR A 16 18.38 -3.75 -13.07
C THR A 16 16.94 -3.44 -12.68
N VAL A 17 16.70 -2.27 -12.14
CA VAL A 17 15.35 -1.77 -11.81
C VAL A 17 14.44 -1.79 -13.03
N LEU A 18 14.94 -1.32 -14.19
CA LEU A 18 14.18 -1.34 -15.44
C LEU A 18 13.85 -2.76 -15.90
N GLU A 19 14.82 -3.67 -15.85
CA GLU A 19 14.63 -5.08 -16.25
C GLU A 19 13.62 -5.77 -15.32
N ASN A 20 13.65 -5.47 -14.01
CA ASN A 20 12.64 -5.96 -13.07
C ASN A 20 11.22 -5.51 -13.46
N VAL A 21 11.05 -4.24 -13.88
CA VAL A 21 9.73 -3.73 -14.30
C VAL A 21 9.34 -4.30 -15.67
N MET A 22 10.30 -4.54 -16.56
CA MET A 22 10.06 -5.17 -17.88
C MET A 22 9.71 -6.65 -17.76
N PHE A 23 10.18 -7.34 -16.73
CA PHE A 23 10.04 -8.79 -16.59
C PHE A 23 8.60 -9.32 -16.83
N PRO A 24 7.54 -8.81 -16.18
CA PRO A 24 6.18 -9.28 -16.47
C PRO A 24 5.72 -8.95 -17.90
N LEU A 25 6.18 -7.85 -18.48
CA LEU A 25 5.88 -7.49 -19.86
C LEU A 25 6.52 -8.47 -20.84
N ASP A 26 7.77 -8.86 -20.59
CA ASP A 26 8.51 -9.83 -21.41
C ASP A 26 7.89 -11.23 -21.35
N MET A 27 7.32 -11.60 -20.22
CA MET A 27 6.72 -12.92 -20.00
C MET A 27 5.29 -13.04 -20.51
N PHE A 28 4.49 -11.96 -20.45
CA PHE A 28 3.04 -12.05 -20.62
C PHE A 28 2.45 -11.08 -21.67
N SER A 29 3.24 -10.16 -22.23
CA SER A 29 2.78 -9.27 -23.31
C SER A 29 3.25 -9.76 -24.69
N ASN A 30 2.40 -9.57 -25.69
CA ASN A 30 2.76 -9.77 -27.10
C ASN A 30 3.25 -8.49 -27.79
N ASP A 31 3.43 -7.39 -27.03
CA ASP A 31 3.86 -6.11 -27.55
C ASP A 31 5.30 -6.14 -28.06
N THR A 32 5.64 -5.18 -28.91
CA THR A 32 7.03 -5.04 -29.38
C THR A 32 7.96 -4.67 -28.21
N TYR A 33 9.24 -5.00 -28.33
CA TYR A 33 10.25 -4.59 -27.33
C TYR A 33 10.19 -3.07 -27.05
N LYS A 34 10.01 -2.26 -28.09
CA LYS A 34 9.91 -0.80 -27.98
C LYS A 34 8.71 -0.38 -27.13
N ASP A 35 7.57 -1.01 -27.30
CA ASP A 35 6.35 -0.69 -26.54
C ASP A 35 6.46 -1.16 -25.09
N ARG A 36 7.01 -2.34 -24.84
CA ARG A 36 7.32 -2.84 -23.50
C ARG A 36 8.27 -1.93 -22.75
N LEU A 37 9.36 -1.49 -23.42
CA LEU A 37 10.32 -0.56 -22.85
C LEU A 37 9.66 0.78 -22.50
N LYS A 38 8.87 1.34 -23.41
CA LYS A 38 8.11 2.58 -23.16
C LYS A 38 7.16 2.42 -21.98
N ARG A 39 6.48 1.28 -21.87
CA ARG A 39 5.57 0.98 -20.75
C ARG A 39 6.32 0.88 -19.43
N ALA A 40 7.44 0.18 -19.39
CA ALA A 40 8.27 0.05 -18.18
C ALA A 40 8.81 1.42 -17.71
N GLN A 41 9.30 2.24 -18.64
CA GLN A 41 9.74 3.61 -18.35
C GLN A 41 8.60 4.46 -17.78
N PHE A 42 7.42 4.39 -18.37
CA PHE A 42 6.23 5.07 -17.84
C PHE A 42 5.91 4.61 -16.40
N CYS A 43 5.99 3.31 -16.11
CA CYS A 43 5.76 2.81 -14.75
C CYS A 43 6.82 3.33 -13.75
N LEU A 44 8.09 3.43 -14.18
CA LEU A 44 9.16 4.02 -13.37
C LEU A 44 8.94 5.51 -13.12
N ASP A 45 8.46 6.26 -14.10
CA ASP A 45 8.08 7.67 -13.93
C ASP A 45 6.99 7.82 -12.88
N ARG A 46 5.97 6.96 -12.90
CA ARG A 46 4.86 7.02 -11.94
C ARG A 46 5.27 6.80 -10.47
N VAL A 47 6.39 6.13 -10.25
CA VAL A 47 6.94 5.88 -8.92
C VAL A 47 8.17 6.74 -8.60
N ASN A 48 8.45 7.77 -9.39
CA ASN A 48 9.61 8.67 -9.26
C ASN A 48 10.95 7.90 -9.23
N LEU A 49 11.15 7.00 -10.20
CA LEU A 49 12.38 6.20 -10.36
C LEU A 49 12.94 6.24 -11.78
N SER A 50 12.59 7.23 -12.61
CA SER A 50 13.05 7.36 -14.00
C SER A 50 14.56 7.27 -14.13
N GLU A 51 15.29 7.96 -13.24
CA GLU A 51 16.75 8.03 -13.25
C GLU A 51 17.43 6.76 -12.68
N ALA A 52 16.69 5.92 -11.96
CA ALA A 52 17.22 4.75 -11.29
C ALA A 52 17.10 3.45 -12.11
N GLY A 53 16.57 3.52 -13.32
CA GLY A 53 16.29 2.34 -14.14
C GLY A 53 17.50 1.46 -14.44
N HIS A 54 18.70 2.04 -14.48
CA HIS A 54 19.96 1.35 -14.77
C HIS A 54 20.64 0.72 -13.52
N LEU A 55 20.17 1.06 -12.30
CA LEU A 55 20.72 0.56 -11.04
C LEU A 55 20.22 -0.85 -10.73
N TYR A 56 20.99 -1.58 -9.96
CA TYR A 56 20.60 -2.89 -9.40
C TYR A 56 19.91 -2.72 -8.04
N PRO A 57 19.11 -3.70 -7.57
CA PRO A 57 18.49 -3.65 -6.25
C PRO A 57 19.44 -3.37 -5.09
N SER A 58 20.67 -3.86 -5.16
CA SER A 58 21.73 -3.62 -4.16
C SER A 58 22.24 -2.16 -4.12
N GLU A 59 21.93 -1.34 -5.13
CA GLU A 59 22.41 0.03 -5.27
C GLU A 59 21.33 1.07 -4.89
N ILE A 60 20.13 0.61 -4.51
CA ILE A 60 18.99 1.47 -4.18
C ILE A 60 18.50 1.27 -2.74
N SER A 61 17.83 2.28 -2.20
CA SER A 61 17.27 2.22 -0.84
C SER A 61 16.06 1.29 -0.73
N GLY A 62 15.69 0.88 0.49
CA GLY A 62 14.49 0.06 0.74
C GLY A 62 13.21 0.69 0.20
N GLY A 63 13.02 2.01 0.37
CA GLY A 63 11.89 2.73 -0.21
C GLY A 63 11.91 2.76 -1.74
N MET A 64 13.09 2.85 -2.37
CA MET A 64 13.23 2.72 -3.83
C MET A 64 12.91 1.30 -4.28
N MET A 65 13.33 0.27 -3.56
CA MET A 65 12.97 -1.12 -3.88
C MET A 65 11.45 -1.35 -3.83
N LYS A 66 10.76 -0.80 -2.83
CA LYS A 66 9.29 -0.87 -2.76
C LYS A 66 8.64 -0.18 -3.96
N ARG A 67 9.09 1.01 -4.32
CA ARG A 67 8.58 1.75 -5.49
C ARG A 67 8.83 1.00 -6.80
N ALA A 68 10.01 0.41 -6.99
CA ALA A 68 10.31 -0.44 -8.14
C ALA A 68 9.40 -1.67 -8.22
N ALA A 69 9.12 -2.30 -7.08
CA ALA A 69 8.20 -3.44 -7.00
C ALA A 69 6.74 -3.03 -7.31
N ILE A 70 6.31 -1.84 -6.90
CA ILE A 70 5.01 -1.26 -7.30
C ILE A 70 4.98 -1.03 -8.82
N ALA A 71 6.02 -0.41 -9.40
CA ALA A 71 6.12 -0.21 -10.85
C ALA A 71 6.00 -1.52 -11.62
N ARG A 72 6.68 -2.58 -11.14
CA ARG A 72 6.59 -3.93 -11.71
C ARG A 72 5.17 -4.51 -11.60
N ALA A 73 4.51 -4.33 -10.44
CA ALA A 73 3.17 -4.86 -10.20
C ALA A 73 2.10 -4.24 -11.11
N ILE A 74 2.27 -2.96 -11.50
CA ILE A 74 1.33 -2.24 -12.37
C ILE A 74 1.68 -2.31 -13.86
N ALA A 75 2.80 -2.93 -14.23
CA ALA A 75 3.29 -2.93 -15.61
C ALA A 75 2.28 -3.46 -16.62
N LEU A 76 1.53 -4.50 -16.27
CA LEU A 76 0.50 -5.15 -17.11
C LEU A 76 -0.91 -4.53 -16.97
N ASN A 77 -1.06 -3.34 -16.41
CA ASN A 77 -2.37 -2.71 -16.16
C ASN A 77 -3.36 -3.66 -15.43
N PRO A 78 -3.03 -4.12 -14.22
CA PRO A 78 -3.87 -5.07 -13.51
C PRO A 78 -5.20 -4.42 -13.10
N LYS A 79 -6.25 -5.25 -12.97
CA LYS A 79 -7.53 -4.85 -12.38
C LYS A 79 -7.52 -4.94 -10.84
N TYR A 80 -6.64 -5.79 -10.33
CA TYR A 80 -6.49 -6.04 -8.90
C TYR A 80 -5.03 -5.92 -8.51
N LEU A 81 -4.75 -5.19 -7.44
CA LEU A 81 -3.42 -5.09 -6.83
C LEU A 81 -3.49 -5.67 -5.42
N PHE A 82 -2.62 -6.63 -5.14
CA PHE A 82 -2.44 -7.20 -3.81
C PHE A 82 -1.13 -6.70 -3.23
N CYS A 83 -1.17 -6.09 -2.04
CA CYS A 83 0.00 -5.60 -1.33
C CYS A 83 0.12 -6.33 0.00
N ASP A 84 1.22 -7.04 0.18
CA ASP A 84 1.53 -7.72 1.42
C ASP A 84 2.60 -6.94 2.17
N GLU A 85 2.21 -6.34 3.31
CA GLU A 85 3.06 -5.52 4.17
C GLU A 85 3.90 -4.49 3.39
N PRO A 86 3.26 -3.57 2.63
CA PRO A 86 3.98 -2.66 1.73
C PRO A 86 5.01 -1.80 2.46
N ASN A 87 4.76 -1.45 3.73
CA ASN A 87 5.58 -0.55 4.52
C ASN A 87 6.59 -1.26 5.44
N SER A 88 6.63 -2.59 5.42
CA SER A 88 7.54 -3.35 6.28
C SER A 88 9.00 -2.95 6.05
N GLY A 89 9.69 -2.59 7.15
CA GLY A 89 11.11 -2.22 7.14
C GLY A 89 11.42 -0.79 6.69
N LEU A 90 10.40 0.06 6.53
CA LEU A 90 10.55 1.47 6.18
C LEU A 90 10.43 2.38 7.42
N ASP A 91 11.02 3.56 7.34
CA ASP A 91 10.80 4.61 8.31
C ASP A 91 9.39 5.24 8.12
N PRO A 92 8.82 5.89 9.16
CA PRO A 92 7.46 6.41 9.11
C PRO A 92 7.20 7.39 7.96
N LYS A 93 8.18 8.23 7.61
CA LYS A 93 8.03 9.20 6.52
C LYS A 93 7.99 8.51 5.16
N THR A 94 8.84 7.51 4.95
CA THR A 94 8.86 6.71 3.73
C THR A 94 7.60 5.85 3.61
N SER A 95 7.07 5.33 4.72
CA SER A 95 5.80 4.58 4.76
C SER A 95 4.63 5.41 4.23
N LEU A 96 4.49 6.66 4.69
CA LEU A 96 3.45 7.57 4.19
C LEU A 96 3.56 7.80 2.67
N ILE A 97 4.78 7.97 2.15
CA ILE A 97 5.00 8.13 0.69
C ILE A 97 4.55 6.88 -0.09
N ILE A 98 4.77 5.68 0.47
CA ILE A 98 4.32 4.43 -0.16
C ILE A 98 2.80 4.30 -0.10
N ASP A 99 2.17 4.65 1.02
CA ASP A 99 0.71 4.65 1.18
C ASP A 99 0.04 5.59 0.17
N ASP A 100 0.50 6.85 0.11
CA ASP A 100 -0.01 7.85 -0.83
C ASP A 100 0.17 7.37 -2.29
N LEU A 101 1.33 6.80 -2.61
CA LEU A 101 1.60 6.26 -3.93
C LEU A 101 0.65 5.11 -4.30
N ILE A 102 0.38 4.18 -3.39
CA ILE A 102 -0.56 3.08 -3.62
C ILE A 102 -1.99 3.63 -3.81
N HIS A 103 -2.40 4.59 -2.99
CA HIS A 103 -3.70 5.25 -3.10
C HIS A 103 -3.86 5.95 -4.46
N ASP A 104 -2.90 6.78 -4.85
CA ASP A 104 -2.94 7.53 -6.12
C ASP A 104 -2.98 6.60 -7.34
N ILE A 105 -2.13 5.57 -7.36
CA ILE A 105 -2.11 4.57 -8.43
C ILE A 105 -3.43 3.79 -8.47
N THR A 106 -4.01 3.43 -7.32
CA THR A 106 -5.31 2.75 -7.24
C THR A 106 -6.40 3.59 -7.91
N ALA A 107 -6.46 4.87 -7.58
CA ALA A 107 -7.44 5.80 -8.16
C ALA A 107 -7.22 6.03 -9.65
N GLU A 108 -5.97 6.28 -10.07
CA GLU A 108 -5.62 6.54 -11.48
C GLU A 108 -5.93 5.36 -12.39
N TYR A 109 -5.57 4.15 -11.97
CA TYR A 109 -5.78 2.93 -12.75
C TYR A 109 -7.19 2.35 -12.58
N LYS A 110 -7.99 2.92 -11.67
CA LYS A 110 -9.36 2.44 -11.34
C LYS A 110 -9.36 0.95 -10.99
N MET A 111 -8.34 0.51 -10.28
CA MET A 111 -8.20 -0.89 -9.84
C MET A 111 -8.70 -1.08 -8.41
N THR A 112 -8.98 -2.32 -8.04
CA THR A 112 -9.25 -2.69 -6.65
C THR A 112 -7.95 -3.10 -6.00
N THR A 113 -7.56 -2.41 -4.92
CA THR A 113 -6.35 -2.73 -4.16
C THR A 113 -6.70 -3.38 -2.82
N ILE A 114 -6.04 -4.49 -2.53
CA ILE A 114 -6.17 -5.21 -1.26
C ILE A 114 -4.80 -5.14 -0.57
N ILE A 115 -4.78 -4.54 0.62
CA ILE A 115 -3.56 -4.37 1.41
C ILE A 115 -3.68 -5.24 2.65
N ASN A 116 -2.76 -6.18 2.84
CA ASN A 116 -2.56 -6.89 4.08
C ASN A 116 -1.49 -6.15 4.89
N THR A 117 -1.85 -5.66 6.07
CA THR A 117 -0.91 -4.94 6.94
C THR A 117 -1.32 -5.01 8.41
N HIS A 118 -0.35 -4.88 9.29
CA HIS A 118 -0.54 -4.63 10.72
C HIS A 118 -0.19 -3.18 11.12
N ASP A 119 0.19 -2.33 10.16
CA ASP A 119 0.49 -0.92 10.41
C ASP A 119 -0.80 -0.11 10.48
N MET A 120 -1.16 0.29 11.70
CA MET A 120 -2.39 1.05 11.93
C MET A 120 -2.34 2.46 11.33
N ASN A 121 -1.16 3.05 11.12
CA ASN A 121 -1.06 4.33 10.44
C ASN A 121 -1.54 4.20 8.99
N SER A 122 -1.08 3.16 8.27
CA SER A 122 -1.54 2.87 6.92
C SER A 122 -3.04 2.57 6.88
N VAL A 123 -3.54 1.76 7.82
CA VAL A 123 -4.98 1.44 7.92
C VAL A 123 -5.82 2.70 8.06
N MET A 124 -5.38 3.66 8.91
CA MET A 124 -6.10 4.91 9.14
C MET A 124 -5.95 5.90 7.99
N ASN A 125 -4.80 5.90 7.30
CA ASN A 125 -4.49 6.85 6.23
C ASN A 125 -5.23 6.50 4.92
N ILE A 126 -5.18 5.24 4.49
CA ILE A 126 -5.68 4.82 3.17
C ILE A 126 -6.76 3.72 3.21
N GLY A 127 -7.17 3.28 4.40
CA GLY A 127 -8.16 2.21 4.54
C GLY A 127 -9.60 2.70 4.30
N GLU A 128 -10.18 2.37 3.15
CA GLU A 128 -11.59 2.67 2.83
C GLU A 128 -12.56 1.61 3.38
N ASN A 129 -12.21 0.33 3.18
CA ASN A 129 -12.97 -0.82 3.67
C ASN A 129 -12.02 -1.75 4.43
N ILE A 130 -12.08 -1.71 5.74
CA ILE A 130 -11.16 -2.40 6.63
C ILE A 130 -11.80 -3.68 7.12
N ILE A 131 -11.08 -4.79 6.98
CA ILE A 131 -11.49 -6.10 7.49
C ILE A 131 -10.47 -6.54 8.54
N PHE A 132 -10.92 -6.67 9.80
CA PHE A 132 -10.08 -7.21 10.86
C PHE A 132 -10.27 -8.73 10.95
N ILE A 133 -9.15 -9.44 10.77
CA ILE A 133 -9.10 -10.91 10.84
C ILE A 133 -8.41 -11.31 12.13
N LYS A 134 -9.03 -12.19 12.89
CA LYS A 134 -8.49 -12.79 14.10
C LYS A 134 -8.75 -14.29 14.11
N GLU A 135 -7.73 -15.07 14.43
CA GLU A 135 -7.84 -16.54 14.51
C GLU A 135 -8.46 -17.19 13.26
N GLY A 136 -8.17 -16.64 12.08
CA GLY A 136 -8.64 -17.14 10.79
C GLY A 136 -10.09 -16.78 10.43
N VAL A 137 -10.77 -15.95 11.24
CA VAL A 137 -12.14 -15.51 10.98
C VAL A 137 -12.22 -13.98 10.85
N LYS A 138 -13.23 -13.53 10.09
CA LYS A 138 -13.56 -12.11 10.02
C LYS A 138 -14.23 -11.68 11.32
N GLU A 139 -13.50 -10.97 12.15
CA GLU A 139 -13.95 -10.50 13.46
C GLU A 139 -14.71 -9.17 13.38
N TRP A 140 -14.28 -8.27 12.47
CA TRP A 140 -14.90 -6.97 12.28
C TRP A 140 -14.72 -6.47 10.85
N GLN A 141 -15.58 -5.55 10.42
CA GLN A 141 -15.49 -4.84 9.14
C GLN A 141 -16.10 -3.44 9.28
N GLY A 142 -15.48 -2.46 8.65
CA GLY A 142 -15.93 -1.07 8.59
C GLY A 142 -14.93 -0.17 7.88
N ASN A 143 -15.04 1.13 8.05
CA ASN A 143 -14.10 2.14 7.54
C ASN A 143 -13.23 2.72 8.67
N SER A 144 -12.29 3.61 8.34
CA SER A 144 -11.36 4.21 9.30
C SER A 144 -12.08 4.97 10.44
N ARG A 145 -13.20 5.66 10.17
CA ARG A 145 -13.99 6.35 11.21
C ARG A 145 -14.68 5.36 12.14
N GLU A 146 -15.22 4.28 11.59
CA GLU A 146 -15.88 3.22 12.37
C GLU A 146 -14.91 2.41 13.22
N VAL A 147 -13.63 2.35 12.83
CA VAL A 147 -12.56 1.74 13.67
C VAL A 147 -12.49 2.43 15.02
N ILE A 148 -12.45 3.76 15.03
CA ILE A 148 -12.27 4.57 16.25
C ILE A 148 -13.46 4.45 17.19
N THR A 149 -14.69 4.47 16.65
CA THR A 149 -15.94 4.40 17.40
C THR A 149 -16.40 2.97 17.70
N SER A 150 -15.66 1.97 17.22
CA SER A 150 -16.02 0.56 17.38
C SER A 150 -16.06 0.12 18.84
N LYS A 151 -17.10 -0.65 19.19
CA LYS A 151 -17.21 -1.32 20.50
C LYS A 151 -16.68 -2.76 20.47
N ASN A 152 -16.12 -3.21 19.33
CA ASN A 152 -15.54 -4.54 19.24
C ASN A 152 -14.29 -4.63 20.11
N LYS A 153 -14.33 -5.47 21.14
CA LYS A 153 -13.26 -5.59 22.13
C LYS A 153 -11.94 -6.07 21.49
N ALA A 154 -12.01 -7.07 20.60
CA ALA A 154 -10.81 -7.66 19.98
C ALA A 154 -10.09 -6.65 19.08
N LEU A 155 -10.86 -5.86 18.32
CA LEU A 155 -10.34 -4.77 17.51
C LEU A 155 -9.70 -3.68 18.38
N ASN A 156 -10.38 -3.27 19.45
CA ASN A 156 -9.89 -2.25 20.38
C ASN A 156 -8.60 -2.70 21.09
N ASP A 157 -8.54 -3.94 21.57
CA ASP A 157 -7.36 -4.49 22.22
C ASP A 157 -6.15 -4.53 21.26
N PHE A 158 -6.39 -4.71 19.96
CA PHE A 158 -5.34 -4.72 18.94
C PHE A 158 -4.87 -3.31 18.57
N ILE A 159 -5.80 -2.41 18.22
CA ILE A 159 -5.48 -1.07 17.70
C ILE A 159 -4.96 -0.15 18.80
N PHE A 160 -5.66 -0.13 19.95
CA PHE A 160 -5.34 0.75 21.06
C PHE A 160 -4.35 0.11 22.07
N ALA A 161 -3.57 -0.88 21.62
CA ALA A 161 -2.45 -1.40 22.39
C ALA A 161 -1.37 -0.32 22.63
N SER A 162 -1.22 0.67 21.72
CA SER A 162 -0.31 1.79 21.91
C SER A 162 -0.99 3.00 22.56
N ASP A 163 -0.26 3.70 23.43
CA ASP A 163 -0.76 4.88 24.13
C ASP A 163 -1.14 6.05 23.20
N LEU A 164 -0.49 6.11 22.02
CA LEU A 164 -0.79 7.15 21.03
C LEU A 164 -2.22 6.99 20.48
N PHE A 165 -2.57 5.80 20.02
CA PHE A 165 -3.91 5.55 19.49
C PHE A 165 -5.01 5.62 20.55
N ARG A 166 -4.70 5.32 21.82
CA ARG A 166 -5.64 5.56 22.94
C ARG A 166 -5.99 7.03 23.08
N LYS A 167 -5.00 7.92 23.07
CA LYS A 167 -5.23 9.36 23.14
C LYS A 167 -6.02 9.89 21.94
N VAL A 168 -5.76 9.41 20.76
CA VAL A 168 -6.54 9.78 19.56
C VAL A 168 -8.01 9.40 19.76
N LYS A 169 -8.27 8.19 20.25
CA LYS A 169 -9.64 7.74 20.53
C LYS A 169 -10.36 8.62 21.56
N GLU A 170 -9.68 8.95 22.67
CA GLU A 170 -10.24 9.79 23.73
C GLU A 170 -10.65 11.17 23.19
N VAL A 171 -9.80 11.80 22.37
CA VAL A 171 -10.08 13.10 21.75
C VAL A 171 -11.27 13.03 20.80
N GLU A 172 -11.32 12.04 19.91
CA GLU A 172 -12.44 11.91 18.96
C GLU A 172 -13.77 11.54 19.65
N GLU A 173 -13.74 10.72 20.71
CA GLU A 173 -14.94 10.45 21.52
C GLU A 173 -15.46 11.70 22.23
N GLU A 174 -14.58 12.62 22.64
CA GLU A 174 -14.96 13.91 23.22
C GLU A 174 -15.57 14.85 22.15
N GLU A 175 -14.95 14.95 20.98
CA GLU A 175 -15.46 15.77 19.87
C GLU A 175 -16.85 15.29 19.39
N LEU A 176 -17.06 14.00 19.26
CA LEU A 176 -18.37 13.44 18.89
C LEU A 176 -19.45 13.74 19.93
N LYS A 177 -19.13 13.68 21.22
CA LYS A 177 -20.06 14.05 22.31
C LYS A 177 -20.42 15.54 22.27
N GLU A 178 -19.46 16.40 21.94
CA GLU A 178 -19.72 17.84 21.79
C GLU A 178 -20.59 18.14 20.56
N GLU A 179 -20.40 17.44 19.44
CA GLU A 179 -21.23 17.59 18.26
C GLU A 179 -22.69 17.11 18.49
N GLU A 180 -22.88 16.00 19.19
CA GLU A 180 -24.20 15.52 19.58
C GLU A 180 -24.92 16.48 20.54
N LEU A 181 -24.19 17.16 21.41
CA LEU A 181 -24.74 18.18 22.33
C LEU A 181 -25.13 19.47 21.60
N LYS A 182 -24.42 19.85 20.55
CA LYS A 182 -24.72 21.04 19.72
C LYS A 182 -25.88 20.82 18.75
N ALA A 183 -26.18 19.56 18.43
CA ALA A 183 -27.28 19.18 17.50
C ALA A 183 -28.66 19.01 18.20
N LYS A 184 -28.70 19.09 19.52
CA LYS A 184 -29.91 19.07 20.36
C LYS A 184 -30.31 20.47 20.78
#